data_3225dd73dfb7a0581195b758b9ca9fe7
#
_entry.id   3225dd73dfb7a0581195b758b9ca9fe7
#
_cell.length_a   1.000
_cell.length_b   1.000
_cell.length_c   1.000
_cell.angle_alpha   90.00
_cell.angle_beta   90.00
_cell.angle_gamma   90.00
#
_symmetry.space_group_name_H-M   'P 1'
#
loop_
_entity.id
_entity.type
_entity.pdbx_description
1 polymer ?
#
loop_
_entity_poly.entity_id
_entity_poly.type
_entity_poly.pdbx_seq_one_letter_code
_entity_poly.pdbx_strand_id
1 'polypeptide(L)'
;MRSYDYVIVGGGSAGCVLAARLSELPDVRVLLLEAGPPDRDPYIHMPVGFGKMTGGGLTWGYATAPQKHCNNREIPYAQGRVIGGSSSINAQIYTRGVPADYDRWAFEEGCPGWSFAEIRHLFLRAEDNDTFAGEWHGIGGPLGVSQLQPHPLTRAFVQACQQAGIPYNPDFNGKAQAGSGVYQTTIRHGKRCSAAVGYLHPVRGRPNLDVMTDCRITRILVEHGRAVGVRFLHFNNEQEVRAEREVLLCAGAIGSPRLLMLSGIGPADELRRHGIEVVHDLPGVGQNLHDHYGTDVIYELHDQVSLDRYKKWHWMMWAGLEYKLFGKGPVASNIVEGGAFWFAEPDAPTPDMQFHFLIGAGVEAGVAAVPSGAGVTMNNYCLRPRSRGSVTLRSSDPMAPPVIDPNYLAEPYDLKVSIAGLKKMREIMAQPAFAKLVKRAHHPADLKDDGEAEAFLRRSGRTSYHPVGTCRMGQDERAVVDPELRLRGIDGLRVCDASIMPSMIGSNTNAPTIMIGEMAADLIRGNRRQAAA
;
A
#
# COMPACT_ATOMS: atom_id res chain seq x y z
N MET A 1 5.39 13.85 -33.59
CA MET A 1 5.00 13.26 -32.29
C MET A 1 6.25 12.64 -31.68
N ARG A 2 6.58 12.92 -30.39
CA ARG A 2 7.73 12.24 -29.76
C ARG A 2 7.34 10.78 -29.51
N SER A 3 8.21 9.83 -29.85
CA SER A 3 8.05 8.42 -29.51
C SER A 3 9.04 7.99 -28.45
N TYR A 4 8.67 7.02 -27.66
CA TYR A 4 9.47 6.43 -26.59
C TYR A 4 9.47 4.92 -26.75
N ASP A 5 10.52 4.25 -26.30
CA ASP A 5 10.52 2.79 -26.23
C ASP A 5 9.45 2.30 -25.24
N TYR A 6 9.42 2.91 -24.05
CA TYR A 6 8.46 2.58 -23.01
C TYR A 6 7.72 3.82 -22.52
N VAL A 7 6.40 3.70 -22.40
CA VAL A 7 5.54 4.70 -21.76
C VAL A 7 4.97 4.10 -20.47
N ILE A 8 5.42 4.62 -19.32
CA ILE A 8 4.99 4.20 -17.99
C ILE A 8 3.82 5.07 -17.56
N VAL A 9 2.69 4.44 -17.24
CA VAL A 9 1.44 5.08 -16.83
C VAL A 9 1.26 4.97 -15.33
N GLY A 10 1.54 6.05 -14.60
CA GLY A 10 1.49 6.15 -13.14
C GLY A 10 2.88 6.17 -12.52
N GLY A 11 3.22 7.29 -11.88
CA GLY A 11 4.46 7.51 -11.13
C GLY A 11 4.39 7.06 -9.67
N GLY A 12 3.68 5.94 -9.39
CA GLY A 12 3.57 5.34 -8.08
C GLY A 12 4.78 4.48 -7.68
N SER A 13 4.59 3.61 -6.68
CA SER A 13 5.65 2.76 -6.13
C SER A 13 6.38 1.94 -7.20
N ALA A 14 5.65 1.21 -8.06
CA ALA A 14 6.26 0.42 -9.13
C ALA A 14 6.71 1.25 -10.33
N GLY A 15 5.94 2.29 -10.71
CA GLY A 15 6.31 3.12 -11.87
C GLY A 15 7.61 3.89 -11.68
N CYS A 16 7.90 4.38 -10.47
CA CYS A 16 9.18 4.99 -10.12
C CYS A 16 10.36 4.00 -10.25
N VAL A 17 10.15 2.73 -9.84
CA VAL A 17 11.13 1.65 -10.01
C VAL A 17 11.41 1.40 -11.48
N LEU A 18 10.36 1.19 -12.28
CA LEU A 18 10.49 0.93 -13.71
C LEU A 18 11.19 2.09 -14.44
N ALA A 19 10.81 3.34 -14.16
CA ALA A 19 11.46 4.51 -14.74
C ALA A 19 12.96 4.53 -14.44
N ALA A 20 13.34 4.25 -13.19
CA ALA A 20 14.73 4.20 -12.77
C ALA A 20 15.49 3.06 -13.45
N ARG A 21 14.94 1.84 -13.44
CA ARG A 21 15.61 0.65 -13.95
C ARG A 21 15.71 0.64 -15.47
N LEU A 22 14.65 0.97 -16.20
CA LEU A 22 14.68 0.94 -17.66
C LEU A 22 15.58 2.05 -18.24
N SER A 23 15.64 3.20 -17.59
CA SER A 23 16.54 4.29 -18.02
C SER A 23 18.04 4.06 -17.70
N GLU A 24 18.41 2.93 -17.06
CA GLU A 24 19.80 2.51 -16.94
C GLU A 24 20.41 2.12 -18.30
N LEU A 25 19.58 1.77 -19.29
CA LEU A 25 19.98 1.45 -20.65
C LEU A 25 20.01 2.75 -21.48
N PRO A 26 21.18 3.25 -21.89
CA PRO A 26 21.28 4.58 -22.51
C PRO A 26 20.51 4.73 -23.82
N ASP A 27 20.36 3.62 -24.56
CA ASP A 27 19.69 3.58 -25.86
C ASP A 27 18.16 3.39 -25.74
N VAL A 28 17.63 3.26 -24.51
CA VAL A 28 16.21 3.07 -24.23
C VAL A 28 15.61 4.38 -23.77
N ARG A 29 14.62 4.91 -24.51
CA ARG A 29 13.89 6.13 -24.16
C ARG A 29 12.66 5.82 -23.35
N VAL A 30 12.56 6.39 -22.16
CA VAL A 30 11.49 6.13 -21.19
C VAL A 30 10.72 7.43 -20.92
N LEU A 31 9.39 7.35 -20.97
CA LEU A 31 8.50 8.40 -20.50
C LEU A 31 7.70 7.90 -19.30
N LEU A 32 7.73 8.62 -18.19
CA LEU A 32 6.86 8.42 -17.03
C LEU A 32 5.80 9.51 -16.99
N LEU A 33 4.52 9.12 -16.99
CA LEU A 33 3.35 9.99 -16.87
C LEU A 33 2.68 9.80 -15.52
N GLU A 34 2.52 10.88 -14.74
CA GLU A 34 1.83 10.89 -13.44
C GLU A 34 0.65 11.88 -13.47
N ALA A 35 -0.49 11.44 -12.93
CA ALA A 35 -1.71 12.24 -12.87
C ALA A 35 -1.68 13.35 -11.83
N GLY A 36 -0.88 13.18 -10.79
CA GLY A 36 -0.72 14.14 -9.71
C GLY A 36 0.45 15.10 -9.90
N PRO A 37 0.61 16.06 -8.98
CA PRO A 37 1.71 17.01 -8.98
C PRO A 37 3.06 16.38 -8.61
N PRO A 38 4.17 17.11 -8.75
CA PRO A 38 5.45 16.75 -8.12
C PRO A 38 5.32 16.70 -6.60
N ASP A 39 6.18 15.90 -5.96
CA ASP A 39 6.24 15.69 -4.50
C ASP A 39 6.91 16.86 -3.73
N ARG A 40 6.47 18.08 -3.97
CA ARG A 40 7.04 19.31 -3.37
C ARG A 40 6.46 19.69 -2.01
N ASP A 41 5.32 19.10 -1.64
CA ASP A 41 4.69 19.39 -0.35
C ASP A 41 5.60 18.94 0.79
N PRO A 42 5.96 19.82 1.74
CA PRO A 42 6.84 19.47 2.87
C PRO A 42 6.32 18.30 3.72
N TYR A 43 5.00 18.15 3.85
CA TYR A 43 4.41 17.03 4.60
C TYR A 43 4.72 15.66 4.01
N ILE A 44 4.99 15.57 2.70
CA ILE A 44 5.44 14.33 2.08
C ILE A 44 6.76 13.86 2.70
N HIS A 45 7.71 14.80 2.87
CA HIS A 45 9.07 14.49 3.31
C HIS A 45 9.22 14.37 4.83
N MET A 46 8.25 14.88 5.60
CA MET A 46 8.18 14.75 7.05
C MET A 46 7.49 13.44 7.41
N PRO A 47 8.13 12.49 8.15
CA PRO A 47 7.49 11.23 8.51
C PRO A 47 6.13 11.38 9.21
N VAL A 48 6.02 12.31 10.15
CA VAL A 48 4.77 12.60 10.87
C VAL A 48 3.65 13.11 9.96
N GLY A 49 3.99 13.60 8.76
CA GLY A 49 3.06 14.26 7.84
C GLY A 49 1.95 13.36 7.29
N PHE A 50 2.11 12.03 7.32
CA PHE A 50 1.15 11.10 6.71
C PHE A 50 -0.29 11.30 7.23
N GLY A 51 -0.47 11.59 8.51
CA GLY A 51 -1.79 11.79 9.10
C GLY A 51 -2.59 12.96 8.52
N LYS A 52 -1.92 13.94 7.89
CA LYS A 52 -2.58 15.05 7.18
C LYS A 52 -2.85 14.78 5.72
N MET A 53 -2.20 13.75 5.14
CA MET A 53 -2.27 13.52 3.69
C MET A 53 -3.39 12.56 3.30
N THR A 54 -3.88 11.72 4.20
CA THR A 54 -4.93 10.73 3.91
C THR A 54 -6.29 11.32 3.51
N GLY A 55 -6.53 12.59 3.83
CA GLY A 55 -7.75 13.32 3.43
C GLY A 55 -7.51 14.55 2.55
N GLY A 56 -6.30 14.74 2.02
CA GLY A 56 -5.89 15.97 1.33
C GLY A 56 -5.89 15.89 -0.20
N GLY A 57 -5.51 17.01 -0.85
CA GLY A 57 -5.43 17.16 -2.30
C GLY A 57 -4.39 16.29 -3.02
N LEU A 58 -3.53 15.59 -2.26
CA LEU A 58 -2.55 14.63 -2.77
C LEU A 58 -3.14 13.20 -2.94
N THR A 59 -4.45 13.05 -2.76
CA THR A 59 -5.18 11.80 -2.97
C THR A 59 -6.18 11.93 -4.12
N TRP A 60 -6.66 10.77 -4.60
CA TRP A 60 -7.74 10.72 -5.58
C TRP A 60 -9.12 11.10 -5.00
N GLY A 61 -9.25 11.20 -3.67
CA GLY A 61 -10.52 11.45 -3.00
C GLY A 61 -11.55 10.33 -3.13
N TYR A 62 -11.10 9.09 -3.25
CA TYR A 62 -11.98 7.94 -3.39
C TYR A 62 -12.72 7.61 -2.09
N ALA A 63 -13.92 7.02 -2.25
CA ALA A 63 -14.65 6.29 -1.23
C ALA A 63 -15.17 5.00 -1.85
N THR A 64 -15.47 4.02 -1.01
CA THR A 64 -16.13 2.77 -1.45
C THR A 64 -17.58 3.03 -1.87
N ALA A 65 -18.13 2.12 -2.65
CA ALA A 65 -19.58 1.95 -2.70
C ALA A 65 -20.14 1.65 -1.29
N PRO A 66 -21.46 1.84 -1.04
CA PRO A 66 -22.07 1.45 0.22
C PRO A 66 -21.78 -0.02 0.55
N GLN A 67 -21.09 -0.27 1.67
CA GLN A 67 -20.65 -1.60 2.07
C GLN A 67 -21.77 -2.34 2.81
N LYS A 68 -22.40 -3.30 2.12
CA LYS A 68 -23.56 -4.05 2.60
C LYS A 68 -23.36 -4.61 4.02
N HIS A 69 -22.21 -5.22 4.28
CA HIS A 69 -21.92 -5.86 5.57
C HIS A 69 -21.33 -4.89 6.60
N CYS A 70 -21.17 -3.60 6.26
CA CYS A 70 -20.72 -2.53 7.14
C CYS A 70 -21.78 -1.43 7.29
N ASN A 71 -23.04 -1.80 7.48
CA ASN A 71 -24.20 -0.91 7.66
C ASN A 71 -24.40 0.07 6.49
N ASN A 72 -24.11 -0.34 5.26
CA ASN A 72 -24.17 0.46 4.04
C ASN A 72 -23.33 1.75 4.10
N ARG A 73 -22.26 1.75 4.87
CA ARG A 73 -21.35 2.90 4.93
C ARG A 73 -20.50 3.01 3.67
N GLU A 74 -20.31 4.24 3.21
CA GLU A 74 -19.24 4.60 2.29
C GLU A 74 -17.97 4.87 3.12
N ILE A 75 -16.89 4.19 2.81
CA ILE A 75 -15.64 4.25 3.57
C ILE A 75 -14.61 5.03 2.76
N PRO A 76 -14.03 6.14 3.30
CA PRO A 76 -12.96 6.88 2.63
C PRO A 76 -11.79 5.96 2.25
N TYR A 77 -11.28 6.11 1.03
CA TYR A 77 -10.32 5.20 0.44
C TYR A 77 -9.11 5.97 -0.13
N ALA A 78 -8.17 6.34 0.73
CA ALA A 78 -7.04 7.16 0.34
C ALA A 78 -6.08 6.40 -0.58
N GLN A 79 -5.88 6.92 -1.79
CA GLN A 79 -4.88 6.49 -2.75
C GLN A 79 -4.14 7.71 -3.28
N GLY A 80 -2.79 7.63 -3.31
CA GLY A 80 -1.95 8.77 -3.69
C GLY A 80 -2.14 9.20 -5.14
N ARG A 81 -2.25 10.52 -5.35
CA ARG A 81 -2.22 11.18 -6.64
C ARG A 81 -1.12 12.24 -6.60
N VAL A 82 0.10 11.79 -6.73
CA VAL A 82 1.34 12.58 -6.64
C VAL A 82 2.50 11.69 -7.08
N ILE A 83 3.61 12.23 -7.53
CA ILE A 83 4.85 11.47 -7.79
C ILE A 83 5.22 10.65 -6.54
N GLY A 84 5.56 9.37 -6.73
CA GLY A 84 5.74 8.38 -5.69
C GLY A 84 4.43 7.66 -5.30
N GLY A 85 3.26 8.16 -5.78
CA GLY A 85 1.95 7.57 -5.49
C GLY A 85 1.68 7.42 -4.01
N SER A 86 1.09 6.30 -3.59
CA SER A 86 0.78 6.02 -2.18
C SER A 86 2.04 5.91 -1.30
N SER A 87 3.25 5.65 -1.85
CA SER A 87 4.49 5.68 -1.06
C SER A 87 4.84 7.09 -0.55
N SER A 88 4.34 8.14 -1.21
CA SER A 88 4.52 9.54 -0.79
C SER A 88 3.58 9.96 0.34
N ILE A 89 2.50 9.20 0.61
CA ILE A 89 1.49 9.57 1.61
C ILE A 89 1.26 8.52 2.71
N ASN A 90 1.82 7.31 2.60
CA ASN A 90 1.64 6.20 3.54
C ASN A 90 2.29 6.45 4.91
N ALA A 91 2.03 5.55 5.88
CA ALA A 91 2.64 5.57 7.21
C ALA A 91 4.06 4.99 7.27
N GLN A 92 4.72 4.75 6.13
CA GLN A 92 6.13 4.35 5.99
C GLN A 92 6.51 3.00 6.63
N ILE A 93 5.56 2.18 7.04
CA ILE A 93 5.87 0.85 7.58
C ILE A 93 6.47 -0.01 6.47
N TYR A 94 7.63 -0.62 6.75
CA TYR A 94 8.33 -1.53 5.84
C TYR A 94 8.18 -2.96 6.35
N THR A 95 7.36 -3.73 5.65
CA THR A 95 7.18 -5.17 5.86
C THR A 95 6.97 -5.86 4.51
N ARG A 96 7.44 -7.11 4.39
CA ARG A 96 7.49 -7.82 3.10
C ARG A 96 6.50 -8.96 2.96
N GLY A 97 5.76 -9.30 4.02
CA GLY A 97 5.00 -10.54 4.09
C GLY A 97 5.89 -11.72 4.50
N VAL A 98 5.40 -12.91 4.29
CA VAL A 98 6.11 -14.16 4.61
C VAL A 98 6.40 -14.95 3.33
N PRO A 99 7.41 -15.84 3.32
CA PRO A 99 7.70 -16.70 2.17
C PRO A 99 6.45 -17.43 1.63
N ALA A 100 5.63 -17.96 2.51
CA ALA A 100 4.41 -18.68 2.14
C ALA A 100 3.39 -17.85 1.34
N ASP A 101 3.38 -16.53 1.42
CA ASP A 101 2.50 -15.68 0.61
C ASP A 101 2.87 -15.77 -0.88
N TYR A 102 4.16 -15.73 -1.19
CA TYR A 102 4.71 -15.78 -2.55
C TYR A 102 4.78 -17.21 -3.10
N ASP A 103 5.08 -18.17 -2.22
CA ASP A 103 5.08 -19.59 -2.58
C ASP A 103 3.68 -20.04 -3.00
N ARG A 104 2.63 -19.53 -2.33
CA ARG A 104 1.24 -19.73 -2.75
C ARG A 104 0.99 -19.17 -4.16
N TRP A 105 1.48 -17.96 -4.49
CA TRP A 105 1.35 -17.42 -5.85
C TRP A 105 1.97 -18.34 -6.88
N ALA A 106 3.19 -18.84 -6.60
CA ALA A 106 3.92 -19.66 -7.54
C ALA A 106 3.32 -21.06 -7.73
N PHE A 107 2.99 -21.74 -6.61
CA PHE A 107 2.69 -23.16 -6.62
C PHE A 107 1.20 -23.48 -6.61
N GLU A 108 0.36 -22.60 -6.05
CA GLU A 108 -1.08 -22.82 -5.93
C GLU A 108 -1.91 -21.96 -6.89
N GLU A 109 -1.44 -20.74 -7.20
CA GLU A 109 -2.18 -19.75 -7.98
C GLU A 109 -1.66 -19.58 -9.42
N GLY A 110 -0.80 -20.50 -9.87
CA GLY A 110 -0.36 -20.60 -11.26
C GLY A 110 0.59 -19.50 -11.74
N CYS A 111 1.44 -18.98 -10.85
CA CYS A 111 2.39 -17.90 -11.15
C CYS A 111 3.85 -18.35 -11.02
N PRO A 112 4.36 -19.24 -11.92
CA PRO A 112 5.75 -19.70 -11.87
C PRO A 112 6.72 -18.52 -11.98
N GLY A 113 7.81 -18.57 -11.19
CA GLY A 113 8.81 -17.51 -11.11
C GLY A 113 8.51 -16.46 -10.04
N TRP A 114 7.46 -16.67 -9.23
CA TRP A 114 7.05 -15.76 -8.15
C TRP A 114 7.17 -16.38 -6.74
N SER A 115 7.81 -17.55 -6.59
CA SER A 115 8.11 -18.11 -5.27
C SER A 115 9.07 -17.18 -4.50
N PHE A 116 9.04 -17.23 -3.18
CA PHE A 116 9.91 -16.38 -2.35
C PHE A 116 11.39 -16.60 -2.66
N ALA A 117 11.80 -17.84 -2.93
CA ALA A 117 13.17 -18.15 -3.30
C ALA A 117 13.60 -17.42 -4.59
N GLU A 118 12.69 -17.29 -5.56
CA GLU A 118 12.95 -16.63 -6.83
C GLU A 118 12.95 -15.10 -6.73
N ILE A 119 12.12 -14.50 -5.86
CA ILE A 119 11.95 -13.04 -5.77
C ILE A 119 12.73 -12.39 -4.63
N ARG A 120 13.24 -13.15 -3.65
CA ARG A 120 13.93 -12.59 -2.46
C ARG A 120 15.04 -11.61 -2.81
N HIS A 121 15.84 -11.93 -3.82
CA HIS A 121 16.94 -11.09 -4.26
C HIS A 121 16.48 -9.69 -4.73
N LEU A 122 15.23 -9.54 -5.18
CA LEU A 122 14.65 -8.26 -5.59
C LEU A 122 14.39 -7.35 -4.38
N PHE A 123 13.93 -7.92 -3.27
CA PHE A 123 13.83 -7.17 -2.01
C PHE A 123 15.19 -6.70 -1.51
N LEU A 124 16.20 -7.57 -1.55
CA LEU A 124 17.57 -7.22 -1.14
C LEU A 124 18.17 -6.14 -2.04
N ARG A 125 17.93 -6.22 -3.36
CA ARG A 125 18.38 -5.20 -4.33
C ARG A 125 17.73 -3.84 -4.12
N ALA A 126 16.49 -3.82 -3.70
CA ALA A 126 15.73 -2.60 -3.46
C ALA A 126 16.13 -1.89 -2.16
N GLU A 127 16.54 -2.64 -1.15
CA GLU A 127 16.69 -2.20 0.24
C GLU A 127 18.09 -1.63 0.53
N ASP A 128 18.11 -0.52 1.28
CA ASP A 128 19.29 0.02 1.97
C ASP A 128 18.96 0.12 3.46
N ASN A 129 19.14 -0.98 4.18
CA ASN A 129 18.81 -1.11 5.60
C ASN A 129 19.97 -0.63 6.46
N ASP A 130 19.73 0.32 7.36
CA ASP A 130 20.73 0.89 8.26
C ASP A 130 20.86 0.15 9.61
N THR A 131 19.94 -0.78 9.87
CA THR A 131 19.83 -1.48 11.16
C THR A 131 20.17 -2.96 11.06
N PHE A 132 19.73 -3.62 10.01
CA PHE A 132 19.91 -5.05 9.77
C PHE A 132 20.69 -5.30 8.49
N ALA A 133 21.42 -6.42 8.48
CA ALA A 133 22.20 -6.88 7.33
C ALA A 133 22.15 -8.40 7.22
N GLY A 134 22.65 -8.96 6.11
CA GLY A 134 22.82 -10.41 5.92
C GLY A 134 21.78 -11.05 5.03
N GLU A 135 21.39 -12.27 5.32
CA GLU A 135 20.57 -13.09 4.43
C GLU A 135 19.20 -12.46 4.11
N TRP A 136 18.63 -11.72 5.07
CA TRP A 136 17.27 -11.18 4.99
C TRP A 136 17.22 -9.71 4.62
N HIS A 137 18.35 -8.98 4.61
CA HIS A 137 18.38 -7.54 4.43
C HIS A 137 19.43 -7.08 3.44
N GLY A 138 19.04 -6.13 2.57
CA GLY A 138 19.92 -5.50 1.60
C GLY A 138 20.57 -4.23 2.13
N ILE A 139 21.75 -3.92 1.60
CA ILE A 139 22.50 -2.70 1.84
C ILE A 139 22.82 -2.04 0.51
N GLY A 140 22.74 -0.71 0.46
CA GLY A 140 23.11 0.07 -0.73
C GLY A 140 22.06 0.12 -1.83
N GLY A 141 20.85 -0.43 -1.60
CA GLY A 141 19.73 -0.27 -2.51
C GLY A 141 19.14 1.15 -2.50
N PRO A 142 18.25 1.46 -3.44
CA PRO A 142 17.69 2.80 -3.55
C PRO A 142 16.71 3.15 -2.42
N LEU A 143 15.97 2.18 -1.87
CA LEU A 143 14.98 2.38 -0.83
C LEU A 143 15.63 2.36 0.56
N GLY A 144 15.77 3.52 1.19
CA GLY A 144 16.27 3.61 2.57
C GLY A 144 15.28 3.02 3.56
N VAL A 145 15.76 2.10 4.38
CA VAL A 145 15.00 1.42 5.44
C VAL A 145 15.73 1.60 6.76
N SER A 146 15.00 2.00 7.81
CA SER A 146 15.55 2.19 9.14
C SER A 146 14.61 1.69 10.22
N GLN A 147 15.14 1.37 11.40
CA GLN A 147 14.36 1.14 12.59
C GLN A 147 14.50 2.34 13.53
N LEU A 148 13.38 3.00 13.81
CA LEU A 148 13.38 4.17 14.70
C LEU A 148 13.68 3.76 16.15
N GLN A 149 14.28 4.69 16.91
CA GLN A 149 14.38 4.52 18.37
C GLN A 149 12.97 4.60 18.96
N PRO A 150 12.49 3.52 19.61
CA PRO A 150 11.10 3.46 20.03
C PRO A 150 10.80 4.44 21.17
N HIS A 151 9.68 5.12 21.06
CA HIS A 151 9.11 5.93 22.10
C HIS A 151 8.84 5.11 23.38
N PRO A 152 8.88 5.68 24.59
CA PRO A 152 8.56 4.94 25.83
C PRO A 152 7.20 4.23 25.80
N LEU A 153 6.17 4.82 25.18
CA LEU A 153 4.86 4.16 25.01
C LEU A 153 4.94 2.93 24.09
N THR A 154 5.75 2.98 23.04
CA THR A 154 5.99 1.82 22.16
C THR A 154 6.67 0.68 22.93
N ARG A 155 7.65 0.99 23.78
CA ARG A 155 8.30 -0.02 24.65
C ARG A 155 7.30 -0.64 25.64
N ALA A 156 6.44 0.19 26.26
CA ALA A 156 5.39 -0.29 27.15
C ALA A 156 4.38 -1.19 26.41
N PHE A 157 4.03 -0.84 25.17
CA PHE A 157 3.18 -1.66 24.31
C PHE A 157 3.82 -3.04 23.99
N VAL A 158 5.09 -3.07 23.57
CA VAL A 158 5.80 -4.33 23.29
C VAL A 158 5.89 -5.20 24.54
N GLN A 159 6.15 -4.60 25.73
CA GLN A 159 6.13 -5.31 26.99
C GLN A 159 4.74 -5.86 27.34
N ALA A 160 3.68 -5.08 27.07
CA ALA A 160 2.30 -5.54 27.28
C ALA A 160 1.93 -6.69 26.33
N CYS A 161 2.40 -6.67 25.08
CA CYS A 161 2.25 -7.79 24.16
C CYS A 161 2.88 -9.07 24.72
N GLN A 162 4.12 -8.98 25.26
CA GLN A 162 4.79 -10.13 25.88
C GLN A 162 3.99 -10.64 27.09
N GLN A 163 3.44 -9.77 27.92
CA GLN A 163 2.57 -10.15 29.04
C GLN A 163 1.25 -10.80 28.57
N ALA A 164 0.78 -10.46 27.36
CA ALA A 164 -0.39 -11.08 26.72
C ALA A 164 -0.04 -12.32 25.89
N GLY A 165 1.18 -12.86 26.04
CA GLY A 165 1.61 -14.10 25.39
C GLY A 165 2.16 -13.94 23.95
N ILE A 166 2.36 -12.72 23.46
CA ILE A 166 2.96 -12.46 22.15
C ILE A 166 4.46 -12.23 22.33
N PRO A 167 5.35 -13.10 21.86
CA PRO A 167 6.79 -12.99 22.09
C PRO A 167 7.36 -11.73 21.40
N TYR A 168 8.50 -11.27 21.91
CA TYR A 168 9.26 -10.21 21.24
C TYR A 168 9.87 -10.73 19.94
N ASN A 169 9.71 -9.94 18.86
CA ASN A 169 10.35 -10.16 17.59
C ASN A 169 11.11 -8.87 17.19
N PRO A 170 12.44 -8.90 17.11
CA PRO A 170 13.23 -7.73 16.72
C PRO A 170 13.10 -7.38 15.25
N ASP A 171 12.68 -8.33 14.41
CA ASP A 171 12.71 -8.22 12.95
C ASP A 171 11.56 -8.96 12.28
N PHE A 172 10.52 -8.22 11.87
CA PHE A 172 9.37 -8.76 11.16
C PHE A 172 9.67 -9.19 9.71
N ASN A 173 10.82 -8.79 9.18
CA ASN A 173 11.27 -9.09 7.83
C ASN A 173 12.38 -10.17 7.79
N GLY A 174 12.71 -10.74 8.93
CA GLY A 174 13.66 -11.83 9.08
C GLY A 174 13.04 -13.21 8.83
N LYS A 175 13.61 -14.21 9.51
CA LYS A 175 13.19 -15.62 9.39
C LYS A 175 11.73 -15.87 9.79
N ALA A 176 11.21 -15.12 10.76
CA ALA A 176 9.85 -15.26 11.27
C ALA A 176 9.17 -13.89 11.41
N GLN A 177 7.90 -13.82 11.01
CA GLN A 177 7.11 -12.60 11.14
C GLN A 177 6.39 -12.50 12.49
N ALA A 178 5.98 -13.64 13.06
CA ALA A 178 5.19 -13.69 14.29
C ALA A 178 5.90 -13.02 15.48
N GLY A 179 5.15 -12.28 16.29
CA GLY A 179 5.64 -11.61 17.49
C GLY A 179 5.28 -10.14 17.55
N SER A 180 5.79 -9.43 18.56
CA SER A 180 5.61 -8.00 18.79
C SER A 180 6.94 -7.27 18.78
N GLY A 181 7.00 -6.06 18.21
CA GLY A 181 8.25 -5.34 18.07
C GLY A 181 8.09 -3.92 17.53
N VAL A 182 9.22 -3.35 17.13
CA VAL A 182 9.30 -2.05 16.46
C VAL A 182 9.35 -2.27 14.97
N TYR A 183 8.51 -1.56 14.22
CA TYR A 183 8.53 -1.64 12.76
C TYR A 183 9.80 -1.03 12.17
N GLN A 184 10.31 -1.65 11.12
CA GLN A 184 11.18 -0.98 10.18
C GLN A 184 10.35 -0.01 9.32
N THR A 185 10.97 1.08 8.90
CA THR A 185 10.28 2.16 8.20
C THR A 185 11.04 2.60 6.95
N THR A 186 10.31 3.05 5.92
CA THR A 186 10.92 3.70 4.75
C THR A 186 11.29 5.15 5.07
N ILE A 187 12.21 5.32 6.02
CA ILE A 187 12.76 6.60 6.47
C ILE A 187 14.28 6.55 6.31
N ARG A 188 14.86 7.60 5.73
CA ARG A 188 16.32 7.78 5.61
C ARG A 188 16.68 9.15 6.15
N HIS A 189 17.60 9.21 7.12
CA HIS A 189 18.07 10.46 7.73
C HIS A 189 16.91 11.36 8.25
N GLY A 190 15.94 10.74 8.92
CA GLY A 190 14.77 11.45 9.47
C GLY A 190 13.75 11.93 8.44
N LYS A 191 13.87 11.56 7.18
CA LYS A 191 12.95 11.93 6.09
C LYS A 191 12.34 10.68 5.46
N ARG A 192 11.09 10.80 4.96
CA ARG A 192 10.46 9.77 4.14
C ARG A 192 11.34 9.42 2.95
N CYS A 193 11.58 8.14 2.73
CA CYS A 193 12.12 7.59 1.49
C CYS A 193 10.99 6.94 0.69
N SER A 194 10.20 7.77 -0.03
CA SER A 194 9.20 7.27 -0.98
C SER A 194 9.89 6.61 -2.19
N ALA A 195 9.13 5.90 -3.02
CA ALA A 195 9.67 5.38 -4.28
C ALA A 195 10.19 6.50 -5.19
N ALA A 196 9.59 7.70 -5.16
CA ALA A 196 10.13 8.86 -5.88
C ALA A 196 11.50 9.26 -5.33
N VAL A 197 11.64 9.38 -4.02
CA VAL A 197 12.91 9.78 -3.36
C VAL A 197 13.99 8.72 -3.57
N GLY A 198 13.66 7.45 -3.43
CA GLY A 198 14.63 6.37 -3.55
C GLY A 198 15.06 6.09 -5.00
N TYR A 199 14.10 6.03 -5.91
CA TYR A 199 14.36 5.58 -7.28
C TYR A 199 14.41 6.71 -8.31
N LEU A 200 13.44 7.64 -8.28
CA LEU A 200 13.26 8.59 -9.38
C LEU A 200 14.15 9.83 -9.25
N HIS A 201 14.25 10.42 -8.06
CA HIS A 201 15.04 11.64 -7.86
C HIS A 201 16.52 11.47 -8.24
N PRO A 202 17.21 10.36 -7.87
CA PRO A 202 18.61 10.18 -8.24
C PRO A 202 18.87 10.09 -9.75
N VAL A 203 17.87 9.71 -10.53
CA VAL A 203 18.01 9.44 -11.97
C VAL A 203 17.30 10.46 -12.86
N ARG A 204 16.65 11.46 -12.28
CA ARG A 204 15.82 12.45 -12.99
C ARG A 204 16.58 13.26 -14.05
N GLY A 205 17.91 13.34 -13.94
CA GLY A 205 18.77 14.04 -14.90
C GLY A 205 19.25 13.17 -16.07
N ARG A 206 18.83 11.92 -16.18
CA ARG A 206 19.21 11.06 -17.31
C ARG A 206 18.60 11.57 -18.61
N PRO A 207 19.38 11.67 -19.71
CA PRO A 207 18.91 12.25 -20.97
C PRO A 207 17.85 11.41 -21.70
N ASN A 208 17.75 10.13 -21.33
CA ASN A 208 16.82 9.16 -21.89
C ASN A 208 15.57 8.93 -21.02
N LEU A 209 15.38 9.72 -19.96
CA LEU A 209 14.21 9.65 -19.07
C LEU A 209 13.47 10.98 -19.04
N ASP A 210 12.26 11.00 -19.56
CA ASP A 210 11.32 12.11 -19.39
C ASP A 210 10.28 11.79 -18.31
N VAL A 211 10.01 12.75 -17.42
CA VAL A 211 9.00 12.65 -16.36
C VAL A 211 8.03 13.80 -16.46
N MET A 212 6.76 13.50 -16.69
CA MET A 212 5.69 14.49 -16.78
C MET A 212 4.66 14.26 -15.66
N THR A 213 4.35 15.32 -14.92
CA THR A 213 3.31 15.35 -13.88
C THR A 213 2.07 16.07 -14.38
N ASP A 214 0.98 16.02 -13.61
CA ASP A 214 -0.30 16.63 -13.97
C ASP A 214 -0.86 16.10 -15.31
N CYS A 215 -0.51 14.84 -15.63
CA CYS A 215 -0.88 14.11 -16.85
C CYS A 215 -1.94 13.05 -16.52
N ARG A 216 -3.21 13.40 -16.67
CA ARG A 216 -4.29 12.43 -16.44
C ARG A 216 -4.53 11.58 -17.68
N ILE A 217 -4.12 10.32 -17.61
CA ILE A 217 -4.31 9.35 -18.69
C ILE A 217 -5.78 9.01 -18.80
N THR A 218 -6.32 9.12 -20.02
CA THR A 218 -7.74 8.89 -20.33
C THR A 218 -7.98 7.61 -21.12
N ARG A 219 -7.01 7.17 -21.92
CA ARG A 219 -7.15 5.96 -22.75
C ARG A 219 -5.78 5.35 -23.12
N ILE A 220 -5.73 4.03 -23.19
CA ILE A 220 -4.66 3.28 -23.87
C ILE A 220 -5.06 3.14 -25.34
N LEU A 221 -4.15 3.46 -26.24
CA LEU A 221 -4.38 3.39 -27.67
C LEU A 221 -4.02 1.98 -28.15
N VAL A 222 -4.99 1.29 -28.75
CA VAL A 222 -4.82 -0.08 -29.27
C VAL A 222 -5.07 -0.07 -30.78
N GLU A 223 -4.12 -0.61 -31.54
CA GLU A 223 -4.20 -0.76 -32.99
C GLU A 223 -3.84 -2.21 -33.34
N HIS A 224 -4.70 -2.88 -34.08
CA HIS A 224 -4.48 -4.27 -34.56
C HIS A 224 -4.10 -5.23 -33.43
N GLY A 225 -4.75 -5.15 -32.28
CA GLY A 225 -4.49 -6.02 -31.12
C GLY A 225 -3.21 -5.69 -30.34
N ARG A 226 -2.59 -4.52 -30.59
CA ARG A 226 -1.38 -4.07 -29.91
C ARG A 226 -1.60 -2.69 -29.28
N ALA A 227 -1.14 -2.52 -28.03
CA ALA A 227 -1.04 -1.19 -27.41
C ALA A 227 0.12 -0.42 -28.04
N VAL A 228 -0.19 0.77 -28.55
CA VAL A 228 0.75 1.60 -29.31
C VAL A 228 1.03 2.95 -28.66
N GLY A 229 0.40 3.25 -27.52
CA GLY A 229 0.57 4.50 -26.81
C GLY A 229 -0.58 4.81 -25.87
N VAL A 230 -0.64 6.06 -25.44
CA VAL A 230 -1.68 6.55 -24.54
C VAL A 230 -2.16 7.93 -24.93
N ARG A 231 -3.42 8.22 -24.58
CA ARG A 231 -4.03 9.54 -24.60
C ARG A 231 -4.15 10.07 -23.20
N PHE A 232 -3.84 11.35 -23.00
CA PHE A 232 -3.86 11.98 -21.68
C PHE A 232 -4.21 13.46 -21.76
N LEU A 233 -4.69 13.99 -20.64
CA LEU A 233 -4.90 15.43 -20.44
C LEU A 233 -3.70 15.98 -19.65
N HIS A 234 -3.04 16.99 -20.20
CA HIS A 234 -2.04 17.78 -19.51
C HIS A 234 -2.54 19.22 -19.40
N PHE A 235 -2.84 19.66 -18.17
CA PHE A 235 -3.52 20.93 -17.90
C PHE A 235 -4.76 21.16 -18.79
N ASN A 236 -5.63 20.14 -18.90
CA ASN A 236 -6.84 20.11 -19.74
C ASN A 236 -6.61 20.11 -21.27
N ASN A 237 -5.36 20.08 -21.75
CA ASN A 237 -5.06 19.89 -23.15
C ASN A 237 -4.88 18.41 -23.46
N GLU A 238 -5.68 17.89 -24.38
CA GLU A 238 -5.56 16.50 -24.83
C GLU A 238 -4.27 16.31 -25.64
N GLN A 239 -3.52 15.27 -25.32
CA GLN A 239 -2.28 14.89 -25.97
C GLN A 239 -2.22 13.37 -26.16
N GLU A 240 -1.43 12.95 -27.12
CA GLU A 240 -1.10 11.54 -27.34
C GLU A 240 0.41 11.35 -27.41
N VAL A 241 0.85 10.18 -26.95
CA VAL A 241 2.25 9.75 -27.06
C VAL A 241 2.29 8.29 -27.48
N ARG A 242 3.26 7.95 -28.36
CA ARG A 242 3.46 6.59 -28.88
C ARG A 242 4.51 5.84 -28.06
N ALA A 243 4.28 4.55 -27.90
CA ALA A 243 5.24 3.58 -27.33
C ALA A 243 5.68 2.63 -28.45
N GLU A 244 6.97 2.60 -28.75
CA GLU A 244 7.54 1.75 -29.80
C GLU A 244 7.58 0.28 -29.37
N ARG A 245 7.83 0.02 -28.07
CA ARG A 245 7.92 -1.32 -27.51
C ARG A 245 6.68 -1.66 -26.67
N GLU A 246 6.52 -1.02 -25.49
CA GLU A 246 5.42 -1.36 -24.60
C GLU A 246 4.88 -0.14 -23.83
N VAL A 247 3.59 -0.19 -23.51
CA VAL A 247 2.93 0.61 -22.48
C VAL A 247 2.98 -0.18 -21.17
N LEU A 248 3.47 0.44 -20.10
CA LEU A 248 3.61 -0.18 -18.78
C LEU A 248 2.62 0.46 -17.80
N LEU A 249 1.55 -0.24 -17.49
CA LEU A 249 0.47 0.26 -16.65
C LEU A 249 0.82 0.05 -15.18
N CYS A 250 1.00 1.18 -14.46
CA CYS A 250 1.39 1.26 -13.05
C CYS A 250 0.46 2.18 -12.25
N ALA A 251 -0.83 2.23 -12.62
CA ALA A 251 -1.80 3.15 -12.03
C ALA A 251 -2.44 2.63 -10.73
N GLY A 252 -1.96 1.50 -10.20
CA GLY A 252 -2.40 0.89 -8.94
C GLY A 252 -3.71 0.11 -9.08
N ALA A 253 -4.08 -0.60 -8.00
CA ALA A 253 -5.20 -1.54 -8.02
C ALA A 253 -6.58 -0.91 -8.32
N ILE A 254 -6.70 0.40 -8.24
CA ILE A 254 -7.92 1.12 -8.62
C ILE A 254 -7.80 1.73 -10.02
N GLY A 255 -6.66 2.34 -10.33
CA GLY A 255 -6.44 3.06 -11.59
C GLY A 255 -6.23 2.13 -12.78
N SER A 256 -5.49 1.03 -12.61
CA SER A 256 -5.14 0.12 -13.70
C SER A 256 -6.36 -0.57 -14.32
N PRO A 257 -7.25 -1.25 -13.57
CA PRO A 257 -8.44 -1.83 -14.16
C PRO A 257 -9.38 -0.77 -14.75
N ARG A 258 -9.50 0.39 -14.11
CA ARG A 258 -10.30 1.49 -14.64
C ARG A 258 -9.81 1.95 -16.02
N LEU A 259 -8.50 2.14 -16.20
CA LEU A 259 -7.93 2.56 -17.48
C LEU A 259 -8.09 1.49 -18.55
N LEU A 260 -7.94 0.20 -18.22
CA LEU A 260 -8.23 -0.90 -19.14
C LEU A 260 -9.68 -0.83 -19.63
N MET A 261 -10.65 -0.72 -18.71
CA MET A 261 -12.06 -0.64 -19.08
C MET A 261 -12.40 0.61 -19.91
N LEU A 262 -11.88 1.79 -19.55
CA LEU A 262 -12.05 3.01 -20.35
C LEU A 262 -11.44 2.88 -21.75
N SER A 263 -10.49 1.96 -21.92
CA SER A 263 -9.85 1.68 -23.22
C SER A 263 -10.53 0.57 -24.01
N GLY A 264 -11.67 0.05 -23.50
CA GLY A 264 -12.41 -1.03 -24.17
C GLY A 264 -11.88 -2.43 -23.84
N ILE A 265 -11.04 -2.57 -22.80
CA ILE A 265 -10.45 -3.84 -22.37
C ILE A 265 -11.03 -4.21 -21.01
N GLY A 266 -11.85 -5.26 -20.94
CA GLY A 266 -12.50 -5.66 -19.68
C GLY A 266 -13.77 -6.48 -19.93
N PRO A 267 -14.60 -6.69 -18.89
CA PRO A 267 -15.85 -7.45 -19.04
C PRO A 267 -16.77 -6.82 -20.09
N ALA A 268 -17.07 -7.56 -21.17
CA ALA A 268 -17.77 -7.01 -22.33
C ALA A 268 -19.15 -6.40 -21.96
N ASP A 269 -19.88 -7.03 -21.05
CA ASP A 269 -21.20 -6.53 -20.61
C ASP A 269 -21.10 -5.22 -19.80
N GLU A 270 -20.05 -5.07 -18.99
CA GLU A 270 -19.76 -3.83 -18.28
C GLU A 270 -19.45 -2.71 -19.26
N LEU A 271 -18.60 -2.97 -20.25
CA LEU A 271 -18.22 -1.99 -21.28
C LEU A 271 -19.42 -1.53 -22.09
N ARG A 272 -20.24 -2.47 -22.58
CA ARG A 272 -21.48 -2.17 -23.34
C ARG A 272 -22.48 -1.35 -22.53
N ARG A 273 -22.62 -1.63 -21.23
CA ARG A 273 -23.50 -0.90 -20.31
C ARG A 273 -23.16 0.59 -20.25
N HIS A 274 -21.88 0.93 -20.42
CA HIS A 274 -21.39 2.30 -20.43
C HIS A 274 -21.20 2.88 -21.85
N GLY A 275 -21.65 2.17 -22.90
CA GLY A 275 -21.48 2.62 -24.29
C GLY A 275 -20.03 2.61 -24.77
N ILE A 276 -19.17 1.82 -24.15
CA ILE A 276 -17.76 1.68 -24.54
C ILE A 276 -17.64 0.52 -25.53
N GLU A 277 -16.99 0.77 -26.68
CA GLU A 277 -16.67 -0.26 -27.66
C GLU A 277 -15.76 -1.33 -27.04
N VAL A 278 -16.12 -2.60 -27.23
CA VAL A 278 -15.33 -3.74 -26.73
C VAL A 278 -14.16 -3.99 -27.68
N VAL A 279 -12.96 -3.60 -27.26
CA VAL A 279 -11.71 -3.88 -27.95
C VAL A 279 -11.25 -5.30 -27.65
N HIS A 280 -11.35 -5.71 -26.36
CA HIS A 280 -11.01 -7.05 -25.93
C HIS A 280 -11.84 -7.44 -24.69
N ASP A 281 -12.55 -8.59 -24.81
CA ASP A 281 -13.31 -9.13 -23.66
C ASP A 281 -12.35 -9.85 -22.71
N LEU A 282 -12.16 -9.26 -21.53
CA LEU A 282 -11.26 -9.80 -20.49
C LEU A 282 -11.98 -9.73 -19.12
N PRO A 283 -12.77 -10.78 -18.79
CA PRO A 283 -13.70 -10.76 -17.65
C PRO A 283 -13.05 -10.54 -16.27
N GLY A 284 -11.75 -10.81 -16.12
CA GLY A 284 -11.02 -10.63 -14.86
C GLY A 284 -10.71 -9.18 -14.50
N VAL A 285 -10.76 -8.26 -15.47
CA VAL A 285 -10.43 -6.85 -15.21
C VAL A 285 -11.40 -6.25 -14.20
N GLY A 286 -10.84 -5.66 -13.15
CA GLY A 286 -11.59 -5.05 -12.06
C GLY A 286 -12.16 -6.03 -11.03
N GLN A 287 -12.04 -7.34 -11.25
CA GLN A 287 -12.51 -8.36 -10.31
C GLN A 287 -11.43 -8.72 -9.29
N ASN A 288 -11.81 -9.51 -8.26
CA ASN A 288 -10.88 -10.03 -7.27
C ASN A 288 -10.23 -8.94 -6.37
N LEU A 289 -10.86 -7.80 -6.17
CA LEU A 289 -10.36 -6.78 -5.23
C LEU A 289 -10.25 -7.35 -3.82
N HIS A 290 -9.06 -7.22 -3.23
CA HIS A 290 -8.81 -7.49 -1.82
C HIS A 290 -8.32 -6.23 -1.14
N ASP A 291 -8.58 -6.13 0.17
CA ASP A 291 -8.00 -5.09 1.01
C ASP A 291 -8.00 -5.52 2.47
N HIS A 292 -7.08 -5.02 3.26
CA HIS A 292 -7.07 -5.20 4.71
C HIS A 292 -8.12 -4.29 5.36
N TYR A 293 -9.13 -4.91 5.96
CA TYR A 293 -10.15 -4.23 6.75
C TYR A 293 -9.88 -4.44 8.23
N GLY A 294 -10.05 -3.39 9.01
CA GLY A 294 -9.83 -3.48 10.46
C GLY A 294 -10.52 -2.36 11.22
N THR A 295 -10.18 -2.25 12.49
CA THR A 295 -10.77 -1.24 13.37
C THR A 295 -9.75 -0.65 14.33
N ASP A 296 -10.09 0.50 14.90
CA ASP A 296 -9.29 1.21 15.87
C ASP A 296 -9.84 1.00 17.27
N VAL A 297 -8.95 0.76 18.25
CA VAL A 297 -9.23 0.99 19.67
C VAL A 297 -8.41 2.17 20.16
N ILE A 298 -9.05 3.08 20.87
CA ILE A 298 -8.44 4.32 21.32
C ILE A 298 -8.53 4.41 22.84
N TYR A 299 -7.40 4.71 23.47
CA TYR A 299 -7.30 4.87 24.91
C TYR A 299 -6.84 6.28 25.27
N GLU A 300 -7.49 6.87 26.26
CA GLU A 300 -7.08 8.11 26.92
C GLU A 300 -6.07 7.77 28.00
N LEU A 301 -4.96 8.52 28.06
CA LEU A 301 -3.90 8.35 29.04
C LEU A 301 -4.04 9.34 30.19
N HIS A 302 -3.46 9.00 31.37
CA HIS A 302 -3.41 9.90 32.53
C HIS A 302 -2.57 11.15 32.24
N ASP A 303 -1.40 10.95 31.60
CA ASP A 303 -0.41 11.99 31.41
C ASP A 303 -0.24 12.38 29.92
N GLN A 304 0.23 13.59 29.68
CA GLN A 304 0.53 14.18 28.38
C GLN A 304 1.85 13.59 27.77
N VAL A 305 1.97 12.26 27.73
CA VAL A 305 3.19 11.56 27.29
C VAL A 305 3.14 11.14 25.83
N SER A 306 1.95 11.17 25.18
CA SER A 306 1.81 10.85 23.76
C SER A 306 2.24 12.00 22.84
N LEU A 307 2.36 11.71 21.54
CA LEU A 307 2.68 12.73 20.54
C LEU A 307 1.54 13.74 20.33
N ASP A 308 0.35 13.51 20.87
CA ASP A 308 -0.76 14.47 20.82
C ASP A 308 -0.42 15.82 21.44
N ARG A 309 0.52 15.89 22.40
CA ARG A 309 1.01 17.14 22.97
C ARG A 309 1.55 18.11 21.92
N TYR A 310 2.10 17.60 20.83
CA TYR A 310 2.66 18.39 19.72
C TYR A 310 1.60 18.97 18.78
N LYS A 311 0.30 18.72 19.02
CA LYS A 311 -0.81 19.44 18.39
C LYS A 311 -0.97 20.86 18.96
N LYS A 312 -0.41 21.16 20.14
CA LYS A 312 -0.36 22.50 20.73
C LYS A 312 0.73 23.32 20.03
N TRP A 313 0.41 24.58 19.64
CA TRP A 313 1.25 25.41 18.76
C TRP A 313 2.71 25.58 19.24
N HIS A 314 2.96 25.81 20.55
CA HIS A 314 4.30 25.99 21.10
C HIS A 314 5.14 24.71 21.06
N TRP A 315 4.54 23.55 21.32
CA TRP A 315 5.20 22.26 21.17
C TRP A 315 5.45 21.90 19.70
N MET A 316 4.52 22.26 18.83
CA MET A 316 4.67 22.07 17.38
C MET A 316 5.83 22.90 16.83
N MET A 317 5.95 24.16 17.26
CA MET A 317 7.09 25.01 16.87
C MET A 317 8.42 24.44 17.35
N TRP A 318 8.48 23.98 18.62
CA TRP A 318 9.68 23.34 19.16
C TRP A 318 10.07 22.09 18.39
N ALA A 319 9.13 21.18 18.14
CA ALA A 319 9.35 19.97 17.36
C ALA A 319 9.82 20.28 15.92
N GLY A 320 9.24 21.31 15.30
CA GLY A 320 9.65 21.79 13.98
C GLY A 320 11.10 22.33 13.96
N LEU A 321 11.48 23.08 15.00
CA LEU A 321 12.85 23.60 15.15
C LEU A 321 13.86 22.46 15.37
N GLU A 322 13.57 21.53 16.28
CA GLU A 322 14.39 20.34 16.53
C GLU A 322 14.61 19.54 15.24
N TYR A 323 13.53 19.29 14.51
CA TYR A 323 13.60 18.59 13.23
C TYR A 323 14.44 19.35 12.18
N LYS A 324 14.24 20.66 12.06
CA LYS A 324 14.97 21.47 11.08
C LYS A 324 16.48 21.51 11.38
N LEU A 325 16.87 21.54 12.66
CA LEU A 325 18.28 21.63 13.06
C LEU A 325 18.98 20.27 13.08
N PHE A 326 18.28 19.21 13.48
CA PHE A 326 18.91 17.92 13.79
C PHE A 326 18.34 16.74 12.99
N GLY A 327 17.25 16.89 12.24
CA GLY A 327 16.57 15.79 11.52
C GLY A 327 15.98 14.71 12.46
N LYS A 328 15.71 15.07 13.72
CA LYS A 328 15.29 14.17 14.80
C LYS A 328 14.02 14.68 15.48
N GLY A 329 13.60 13.97 16.51
CA GLY A 329 12.44 14.34 17.31
C GLY A 329 11.11 13.85 16.74
N PRO A 330 9.97 14.32 17.27
CA PRO A 330 8.65 13.79 16.95
C PRO A 330 8.24 13.95 15.48
N VAL A 331 8.81 14.92 14.76
CA VAL A 331 8.55 15.10 13.32
C VAL A 331 9.20 14.00 12.47
N ALA A 332 10.30 13.41 12.96
CA ALA A 332 11.00 12.31 12.31
C ALA A 332 10.38 10.93 12.61
N SER A 333 9.37 10.85 13.49
CA SER A 333 8.59 9.63 13.75
C SER A 333 7.42 9.52 12.79
N ASN A 334 7.15 8.30 12.33
CA ASN A 334 5.92 7.97 11.59
C ASN A 334 4.72 7.75 12.52
N ILE A 335 4.83 8.00 13.81
CA ILE A 335 3.81 7.77 14.84
C ILE A 335 3.46 6.29 15.04
N VAL A 336 3.55 5.46 14.02
CA VAL A 336 3.21 4.03 14.01
C VAL A 336 4.49 3.22 14.20
N GLU A 337 5.12 3.37 15.36
CA GLU A 337 6.44 2.79 15.60
C GLU A 337 6.42 1.31 15.93
N GLY A 338 5.38 0.85 16.62
CA GLY A 338 5.28 -0.53 17.11
C GLY A 338 4.11 -1.29 16.54
N GLY A 339 4.19 -2.61 16.65
CA GLY A 339 3.12 -3.49 16.25
C GLY A 339 3.37 -4.95 16.60
N ALA A 340 2.48 -5.80 16.08
CA ALA A 340 2.63 -7.24 16.23
C ALA A 340 1.99 -7.96 15.03
N PHE A 341 2.49 -9.16 14.75
CA PHE A 341 1.87 -10.16 13.88
C PHE A 341 1.52 -11.37 14.74
N TRP A 342 0.26 -11.79 14.73
CA TRP A 342 -0.21 -12.84 15.61
C TRP A 342 -1.30 -13.69 14.95
N PHE A 343 -1.79 -14.67 15.70
CA PHE A 343 -2.72 -15.69 15.23
C PHE A 343 -4.09 -15.51 15.88
N ALA A 344 -5.15 -15.44 15.07
CA ALA A 344 -6.54 -15.62 15.51
C ALA A 344 -6.88 -17.10 15.62
N GLU A 345 -6.36 -17.88 14.65
CA GLU A 345 -6.49 -19.33 14.63
C GLU A 345 -5.17 -19.94 15.12
N PRO A 346 -5.17 -20.70 16.23
CA PRO A 346 -3.94 -21.26 16.80
C PRO A 346 -3.15 -22.15 15.83
N ASP A 347 -3.85 -22.82 14.92
CA ASP A 347 -3.27 -23.75 13.95
C ASP A 347 -2.94 -23.10 12.59
N ALA A 348 -3.10 -21.77 12.47
CA ALA A 348 -2.75 -21.07 11.24
C ALA A 348 -1.24 -21.21 10.95
N PRO A 349 -0.84 -21.55 9.72
CA PRO A 349 0.57 -21.77 9.38
C PRO A 349 1.39 -20.47 9.43
N THR A 350 0.72 -19.34 9.35
CA THR A 350 1.33 -18.00 9.36
C THR A 350 0.40 -17.03 10.10
N PRO A 351 0.91 -15.92 10.66
CA PRO A 351 0.07 -14.90 11.30
C PRO A 351 -1.08 -14.44 10.39
N ASP A 352 -2.27 -14.37 10.93
CA ASP A 352 -3.49 -13.92 10.23
C ASP A 352 -4.00 -12.57 10.73
N MET A 353 -3.35 -11.98 11.75
CA MET A 353 -3.61 -10.65 12.27
C MET A 353 -2.35 -9.79 12.27
N GLN A 354 -2.52 -8.49 11.97
CA GLN A 354 -1.52 -7.45 12.19
C GLN A 354 -2.06 -6.39 13.12
N PHE A 355 -1.23 -5.93 14.04
CA PHE A 355 -1.52 -4.81 14.92
C PHE A 355 -0.59 -3.64 14.63
N HIS A 356 -1.14 -2.43 14.55
CA HIS A 356 -0.38 -1.20 14.56
C HIS A 356 -0.60 -0.48 15.89
N PHE A 357 0.47 0.02 16.49
CA PHE A 357 0.40 0.86 17.69
C PHE A 357 0.83 2.29 17.35
N LEU A 358 -0.09 3.24 17.49
CA LEU A 358 0.10 4.65 17.21
C LEU A 358 0.24 5.44 18.50
N ILE A 359 1.27 6.26 18.60
CA ILE A 359 1.57 7.08 19.79
C ILE A 359 0.74 8.38 19.78
N GLY A 360 -0.52 8.29 19.45
CA GLY A 360 -1.46 9.41 19.39
C GLY A 360 -2.88 8.96 19.09
N ALA A 361 -3.85 9.85 19.30
CA ALA A 361 -5.24 9.65 18.95
C ALA A 361 -5.69 10.72 17.95
N GLY A 362 -6.62 10.37 17.03
CA GLY A 362 -7.06 11.30 15.99
C GLY A 362 -5.91 11.74 15.06
N VAL A 363 -5.06 10.78 14.68
CA VAL A 363 -3.90 11.01 13.81
C VAL A 363 -4.33 11.17 12.36
N GLU A 364 -5.28 10.35 11.93
CA GLU A 364 -5.81 10.34 10.58
C GLU A 364 -7.22 10.95 10.51
N ALA A 365 -7.62 11.42 9.35
CA ALA A 365 -8.98 11.89 9.11
C ALA A 365 -10.01 10.79 9.41
N GLY A 366 -11.05 11.10 10.17
CA GLY A 366 -12.09 10.15 10.57
C GLY A 366 -11.77 9.29 11.78
N VAL A 367 -10.55 9.34 12.33
CA VAL A 367 -10.18 8.66 13.58
C VAL A 367 -10.44 9.58 14.78
N ALA A 368 -11.12 9.06 15.82
CA ALA A 368 -11.51 9.87 16.95
C ALA A 368 -10.29 10.38 17.76
N ALA A 369 -10.33 11.64 18.16
CA ALA A 369 -9.39 12.22 19.09
C ALA A 369 -9.89 12.07 20.55
N VAL A 370 -9.00 12.11 21.52
CA VAL A 370 -9.36 12.10 22.94
C VAL A 370 -9.49 13.52 23.50
N PRO A 371 -10.47 13.79 24.40
CA PRO A 371 -10.70 15.14 24.93
C PRO A 371 -9.50 15.74 25.65
N SER A 372 -8.73 14.93 26.39
CA SER A 372 -7.54 15.38 27.12
C SER A 372 -6.37 15.78 26.21
N GLY A 373 -6.39 15.38 24.92
CA GLY A 373 -5.24 15.50 24.04
C GLY A 373 -4.05 14.64 24.49
N ALA A 374 -4.32 13.51 25.14
CA ALA A 374 -3.33 12.52 25.54
C ALA A 374 -3.89 11.11 25.29
N GLY A 375 -3.64 10.56 24.12
CA GLY A 375 -4.17 9.27 23.73
C GLY A 375 -3.20 8.40 22.95
N VAL A 376 -3.59 7.14 22.77
CA VAL A 376 -2.96 6.19 21.87
C VAL A 376 -4.04 5.47 21.06
N THR A 377 -3.67 5.02 19.90
CA THR A 377 -4.53 4.22 19.02
C THR A 377 -3.86 2.89 18.74
N MET A 378 -4.62 1.82 18.74
CA MET A 378 -4.18 0.51 18.25
C MET A 378 -5.17 0.05 17.17
N ASN A 379 -4.65 -0.41 16.05
CA ASN A 379 -5.49 -1.02 15.00
C ASN A 379 -5.18 -2.50 14.86
N ASN A 380 -6.19 -3.27 14.40
CA ASN A 380 -5.97 -4.62 13.92
C ASN A 380 -6.49 -4.78 12.50
N TYR A 381 -5.87 -5.68 11.75
CA TYR A 381 -6.28 -6.06 10.40
C TYR A 381 -6.26 -7.57 10.22
N CYS A 382 -7.29 -8.09 9.55
CA CYS A 382 -7.26 -9.45 9.02
C CYS A 382 -6.30 -9.48 7.83
N LEU A 383 -5.20 -10.22 7.95
CA LEU A 383 -4.11 -10.22 6.95
C LEU A 383 -4.44 -11.01 5.68
N ARG A 384 -5.33 -12.00 5.78
CA ARG A 384 -5.71 -12.86 4.64
C ARG A 384 -7.21 -12.89 4.47
N PRO A 385 -7.84 -11.73 4.12
CA PRO A 385 -9.27 -11.67 3.96
C PRO A 385 -9.73 -12.62 2.84
N ARG A 386 -10.87 -13.27 3.07
CA ARG A 386 -11.51 -14.15 2.09
C ARG A 386 -12.57 -13.41 1.28
N SER A 387 -13.06 -12.28 1.77
CA SER A 387 -13.96 -11.40 1.00
C SER A 387 -13.31 -10.94 -0.28
N ARG A 388 -14.09 -10.93 -1.36
CA ARG A 388 -13.66 -10.49 -2.69
C ARG A 388 -14.61 -9.42 -3.18
N GLY A 389 -14.03 -8.42 -3.78
CA GLY A 389 -14.71 -7.27 -4.31
C GLY A 389 -14.36 -6.97 -5.76
N SER A 390 -14.72 -5.76 -6.18
CA SER A 390 -14.48 -5.31 -7.56
C SER A 390 -14.23 -3.81 -7.65
N VAL A 391 -13.61 -3.41 -8.75
CA VAL A 391 -13.53 -2.05 -9.26
C VAL A 391 -14.25 -2.04 -10.61
N THR A 392 -15.30 -1.20 -10.74
CA THR A 392 -16.06 -1.06 -11.98
C THR A 392 -16.16 0.39 -12.42
N LEU A 393 -16.64 0.64 -13.62
CA LEU A 393 -16.86 2.00 -14.10
C LEU A 393 -18.14 2.59 -13.50
N ARG A 394 -18.11 3.89 -13.24
CA ARG A 394 -19.32 4.67 -12.94
C ARG A 394 -19.97 5.19 -14.23
N SER A 395 -19.15 5.48 -15.22
CA SER A 395 -19.55 5.97 -16.56
C SER A 395 -18.35 5.86 -17.52
N SER A 396 -18.57 6.18 -18.80
CA SER A 396 -17.51 6.31 -19.79
C SER A 396 -16.67 7.59 -19.67
N ASP A 397 -17.05 8.52 -18.79
CA ASP A 397 -16.27 9.73 -18.53
C ASP A 397 -14.95 9.41 -17.81
N PRO A 398 -13.76 9.68 -18.40
CA PRO A 398 -12.48 9.46 -17.77
C PRO A 398 -12.23 10.37 -16.56
N MET A 399 -13.08 11.35 -16.30
CA MET A 399 -13.00 12.18 -15.09
C MET A 399 -13.82 11.63 -13.92
N ALA A 400 -14.84 10.82 -14.17
CA ALA A 400 -15.66 10.20 -13.13
C ALA A 400 -14.84 9.22 -12.26
N PRO A 401 -15.01 9.21 -10.92
CA PRO A 401 -14.37 8.22 -10.07
C PRO A 401 -14.96 6.83 -10.36
N PRO A 402 -14.18 5.73 -10.22
CA PRO A 402 -14.73 4.39 -10.36
C PRO A 402 -15.67 4.04 -9.19
N VAL A 403 -16.41 2.95 -9.34
CA VAL A 403 -17.11 2.29 -8.25
C VAL A 403 -16.13 1.28 -7.62
N ILE A 404 -15.87 1.45 -6.33
CA ILE A 404 -14.93 0.61 -5.57
C ILE A 404 -15.74 -0.15 -4.53
N ASP A 405 -15.86 -1.44 -4.71
CA ASP A 405 -16.57 -2.32 -3.78
C ASP A 405 -15.67 -3.44 -3.28
N PRO A 406 -15.00 -3.26 -2.13
CA PRO A 406 -14.20 -4.32 -1.51
C PRO A 406 -15.03 -5.46 -0.92
N ASN A 407 -16.35 -5.28 -0.76
CA ASN A 407 -17.27 -6.25 -0.18
C ASN A 407 -16.80 -6.73 1.21
N TYR A 408 -16.39 -5.79 2.06
CA TYR A 408 -15.84 -6.07 3.39
C TYR A 408 -16.78 -6.90 4.25
N LEU A 409 -16.20 -7.86 5.00
CA LEU A 409 -16.91 -8.74 5.93
C LEU A 409 -18.01 -9.60 5.27
N ALA A 410 -17.93 -9.86 3.97
CA ALA A 410 -18.84 -10.78 3.28
C ALA A 410 -18.59 -12.23 3.70
N GLU A 411 -17.34 -12.57 4.01
CA GLU A 411 -16.95 -13.91 4.44
C GLU A 411 -16.89 -13.99 5.98
N PRO A 412 -17.52 -15.00 6.60
CA PRO A 412 -17.55 -15.16 8.06
C PRO A 412 -16.16 -15.22 8.70
N TYR A 413 -15.17 -15.75 7.98
CA TYR A 413 -13.78 -15.84 8.44
C TYR A 413 -13.22 -14.45 8.74
N ASP A 414 -13.45 -13.47 7.88
CA ASP A 414 -12.89 -12.11 8.04
C ASP A 414 -13.45 -11.44 9.32
N LEU A 415 -14.73 -11.65 9.59
CA LEU A 415 -15.37 -11.17 10.82
C LEU A 415 -14.80 -11.87 12.06
N LYS A 416 -14.65 -13.21 12.01
CA LYS A 416 -14.09 -14.01 13.11
C LYS A 416 -12.69 -13.53 13.50
N VAL A 417 -11.80 -13.38 12.52
CA VAL A 417 -10.42 -12.88 12.74
C VAL A 417 -10.44 -11.45 13.27
N SER A 418 -11.30 -10.59 12.75
CA SER A 418 -11.41 -9.20 13.20
C SER A 418 -11.90 -9.09 14.65
N ILE A 419 -12.86 -9.92 15.08
CA ILE A 419 -13.33 -10.00 16.48
C ILE A 419 -12.21 -10.51 17.40
N ALA A 420 -11.50 -11.56 16.99
CA ALA A 420 -10.37 -12.10 17.76
C ALA A 420 -9.28 -11.04 17.95
N GLY A 421 -8.95 -10.29 16.89
CA GLY A 421 -8.00 -9.19 16.93
C GLY A 421 -8.44 -8.05 17.86
N LEU A 422 -9.71 -7.68 17.82
CA LEU A 422 -10.28 -6.65 18.70
C LEU A 422 -10.18 -7.07 20.18
N LYS A 423 -10.48 -8.34 20.50
CA LYS A 423 -10.30 -8.89 21.85
C LYS A 423 -8.83 -8.89 22.28
N LYS A 424 -7.93 -9.33 21.40
CA LYS A 424 -6.48 -9.37 21.68
C LYS A 424 -5.92 -7.96 21.92
N MET A 425 -6.35 -6.93 21.17
CA MET A 425 -5.95 -5.55 21.45
C MET A 425 -6.35 -5.10 22.86
N ARG A 426 -7.57 -5.42 23.29
CA ARG A 426 -8.05 -5.07 24.63
C ARG A 426 -7.28 -5.82 25.72
N GLU A 427 -7.00 -7.11 25.49
CA GLU A 427 -6.16 -7.92 26.38
C GLU A 427 -4.75 -7.33 26.56
N ILE A 428 -4.11 -6.92 25.46
CA ILE A 428 -2.79 -6.27 25.49
C ILE A 428 -2.85 -4.96 26.31
N MET A 429 -3.84 -4.11 26.08
CA MET A 429 -3.95 -2.82 26.76
C MET A 429 -4.29 -2.96 28.25
N ALA A 430 -4.87 -4.08 28.67
CA ALA A 430 -5.15 -4.42 30.06
C ALA A 430 -3.94 -4.99 30.84
N GLN A 431 -2.82 -5.28 30.17
CA GLN A 431 -1.63 -5.83 30.82
C GLN A 431 -0.93 -4.80 31.72
N PRO A 432 -0.29 -5.23 32.83
CA PRO A 432 0.32 -4.33 33.81
C PRO A 432 1.29 -3.30 33.23
N ALA A 433 2.03 -3.65 32.18
CA ALA A 433 2.98 -2.74 31.54
C ALA A 433 2.30 -1.50 30.94
N PHE A 434 1.07 -1.63 30.44
CA PHE A 434 0.33 -0.55 29.78
C PHE A 434 -0.85 -0.04 30.60
N ALA A 435 -1.56 -0.88 31.33
CA ALA A 435 -2.78 -0.54 32.08
C ALA A 435 -2.58 0.64 33.06
N LYS A 436 -1.41 0.73 33.71
CA LYS A 436 -1.06 1.84 34.61
C LYS A 436 -1.01 3.21 33.96
N LEU A 437 -0.88 3.27 32.63
CA LEU A 437 -0.84 4.50 31.83
C LEU A 437 -2.24 4.92 31.36
N VAL A 438 -3.17 3.97 31.30
CA VAL A 438 -4.51 4.13 30.76
C VAL A 438 -5.43 4.77 31.79
N LYS A 439 -6.03 5.90 31.45
CA LYS A 439 -7.10 6.53 32.22
C LYS A 439 -8.45 5.85 31.96
N ARG A 440 -8.73 5.57 30.68
CA ARG A 440 -9.94 4.85 30.26
C ARG A 440 -9.84 4.39 28.80
N ALA A 441 -10.61 3.37 28.44
CA ALA A 441 -10.93 3.10 27.05
C ALA A 441 -11.85 4.23 26.53
N HIS A 442 -11.54 4.76 25.35
CA HIS A 442 -12.28 5.86 24.75
C HIS A 442 -13.14 5.42 23.57
N HIS A 443 -12.60 4.58 22.70
CA HIS A 443 -13.31 4.07 21.54
C HIS A 443 -12.85 2.64 21.18
N PRO A 444 -13.71 1.62 21.26
CA PRO A 444 -14.99 1.65 21.98
C PRO A 444 -14.76 1.77 23.50
N ALA A 445 -15.67 2.42 24.18
CA ALA A 445 -15.56 2.58 25.64
C ALA A 445 -15.74 1.24 26.36
N ASP A 446 -16.67 0.42 25.90
CA ASP A 446 -16.90 -0.93 26.40
C ASP A 446 -17.35 -1.88 25.28
N LEU A 447 -17.08 -3.18 25.46
CA LEU A 447 -17.57 -4.28 24.62
C LEU A 447 -17.81 -5.47 25.54
N LYS A 448 -19.04 -5.92 25.66
CA LYS A 448 -19.43 -6.98 26.59
C LYS A 448 -19.31 -8.37 25.98
N ASP A 449 -19.63 -8.51 24.70
CA ASP A 449 -19.68 -9.79 23.99
C ASP A 449 -19.30 -9.66 22.51
N ASP A 450 -19.34 -10.76 21.80
CA ASP A 450 -19.01 -10.84 20.38
C ASP A 450 -20.02 -10.11 19.50
N GLY A 451 -21.29 -10.03 19.91
CA GLY A 451 -22.31 -9.29 19.19
C GLY A 451 -22.04 -7.78 19.21
N GLU A 452 -21.64 -7.22 20.36
CA GLU A 452 -21.21 -5.82 20.46
C GLU A 452 -19.92 -5.57 19.68
N ALA A 453 -18.97 -6.52 19.69
CA ALA A 453 -17.74 -6.46 18.91
C ALA A 453 -18.05 -6.47 17.39
N GLU A 454 -18.92 -7.35 16.93
CA GLU A 454 -19.38 -7.37 15.54
C GLU A 454 -20.07 -6.06 15.15
N ALA A 455 -21.01 -5.59 15.97
CA ALA A 455 -21.70 -4.33 15.73
C ALA A 455 -20.72 -3.14 15.66
N PHE A 456 -19.68 -3.15 16.52
CA PHE A 456 -18.62 -2.16 16.50
C PHE A 456 -17.81 -2.22 15.20
N LEU A 457 -17.34 -3.40 14.80
CA LEU A 457 -16.58 -3.61 13.56
C LEU A 457 -17.36 -3.12 12.33
N ARG A 458 -18.64 -3.47 12.23
CA ARG A 458 -19.49 -3.06 11.10
C ARG A 458 -19.70 -1.55 11.01
N ARG A 459 -19.86 -0.84 12.16
CA ARG A 459 -20.12 0.61 12.17
C ARG A 459 -18.88 1.46 12.12
N SER A 460 -17.69 0.97 12.56
CA SER A 460 -16.49 1.80 12.74
C SER A 460 -15.25 1.31 12.00
N GLY A 461 -15.28 0.10 11.44
CA GLY A 461 -14.15 -0.43 10.70
C GLY A 461 -13.81 0.40 9.46
N ARG A 462 -12.56 0.32 9.02
CA ARG A 462 -12.00 1.05 7.89
C ARG A 462 -10.96 0.25 7.13
N THR A 463 -10.59 0.73 5.96
CA THR A 463 -9.50 0.20 5.14
C THR A 463 -8.13 0.49 5.79
N SER A 464 -7.15 -0.39 5.54
CA SER A 464 -5.72 -0.11 5.72
C SER A 464 -5.06 0.47 4.45
N TYR A 465 -5.87 0.80 3.44
CA TYR A 465 -5.43 1.37 2.16
C TYR A 465 -4.49 0.44 1.36
N HIS A 466 -4.75 -0.87 1.39
CA HIS A 466 -3.95 -1.91 0.74
C HIS A 466 -4.69 -2.62 -0.42
N PRO A 467 -5.33 -1.90 -1.38
CA PRO A 467 -6.04 -2.57 -2.48
C PRO A 467 -5.08 -3.34 -3.37
N VAL A 468 -5.46 -4.59 -3.71
CA VAL A 468 -4.72 -5.47 -4.62
C VAL A 468 -5.65 -6.33 -5.47
N GLY A 469 -5.13 -7.00 -6.47
CA GLY A 469 -5.76 -8.16 -7.12
C GLY A 469 -6.65 -7.88 -8.32
N THR A 470 -6.92 -6.64 -8.68
CA THR A 470 -7.90 -6.24 -9.69
C THR A 470 -7.48 -6.43 -11.15
N CYS A 471 -6.22 -6.79 -11.39
CA CYS A 471 -5.68 -7.23 -12.67
C CYS A 471 -4.79 -8.45 -12.43
N ARG A 472 -5.30 -9.44 -11.66
CA ARG A 472 -4.47 -10.52 -11.12
C ARG A 472 -3.71 -11.28 -12.20
N MET A 473 -2.49 -11.68 -11.88
CA MET A 473 -1.72 -12.61 -12.71
C MET A 473 -2.21 -14.05 -12.50
N GLY A 474 -1.94 -14.89 -13.48
CA GLY A 474 -2.29 -16.30 -13.43
C GLY A 474 -2.32 -16.94 -14.83
N GLN A 475 -2.72 -18.23 -14.88
CA GLN A 475 -2.82 -18.99 -16.12
C GLN A 475 -4.28 -19.36 -16.49
N ASP A 476 -5.22 -19.20 -15.58
CA ASP A 476 -6.64 -19.49 -15.80
C ASP A 476 -7.35 -18.39 -16.61
N GLU A 477 -8.59 -18.66 -17.01
CA GLU A 477 -9.39 -17.78 -17.88
C GLU A 477 -9.71 -16.41 -17.27
N ARG A 478 -9.67 -16.29 -15.94
CA ARG A 478 -9.91 -15.02 -15.23
C ARG A 478 -8.63 -14.23 -14.96
N ALA A 479 -7.46 -14.75 -15.31
CA ALA A 479 -6.22 -14.01 -15.19
C ALA A 479 -6.20 -12.86 -16.20
N VAL A 480 -5.83 -11.68 -15.74
CA VAL A 480 -5.73 -10.46 -16.57
C VAL A 480 -4.36 -10.37 -17.21
N VAL A 481 -3.31 -10.74 -16.48
CA VAL A 481 -1.94 -10.83 -16.99
C VAL A 481 -1.38 -12.23 -16.79
N ASP A 482 -0.41 -12.59 -17.62
CA ASP A 482 0.39 -13.80 -17.44
C ASP A 482 1.46 -13.59 -16.34
N PRO A 483 2.20 -14.64 -15.92
CA PRO A 483 3.27 -14.51 -14.94
C PRO A 483 4.44 -13.62 -15.37
N GLU A 484 4.52 -13.24 -16.64
CA GLU A 484 5.45 -12.25 -17.17
C GLU A 484 4.85 -10.84 -17.21
N LEU A 485 3.67 -10.66 -16.58
CA LEU A 485 2.93 -9.39 -16.46
C LEU A 485 2.36 -8.85 -17.78
N ARG A 486 2.42 -9.61 -18.88
CA ARG A 486 1.84 -9.21 -20.17
C ARG A 486 0.32 -9.32 -20.10
N LEU A 487 -0.37 -8.30 -20.59
CA LEU A 487 -1.83 -8.35 -20.69
C LEU A 487 -2.25 -9.44 -21.67
N ARG A 488 -3.18 -10.29 -21.26
CA ARG A 488 -3.66 -11.38 -22.10
C ARG A 488 -4.48 -10.83 -23.26
N GLY A 489 -4.14 -11.27 -24.48
CA GLY A 489 -4.86 -10.93 -25.72
C GLY A 489 -4.54 -9.56 -26.32
N ILE A 490 -3.70 -8.74 -25.70
CA ILE A 490 -3.24 -7.46 -26.26
C ILE A 490 -1.71 -7.39 -26.14
N ASP A 491 -1.04 -7.29 -27.27
CA ASP A 491 0.41 -7.14 -27.32
C ASP A 491 0.88 -5.74 -26.88
N GLY A 492 2.14 -5.64 -26.45
CA GLY A 492 2.77 -4.34 -26.13
C GLY A 492 2.19 -3.66 -24.90
N LEU A 493 1.52 -4.40 -24.01
CA LEU A 493 0.93 -3.89 -22.77
C LEU A 493 1.25 -4.81 -21.58
N ARG A 494 1.77 -4.23 -20.50
CA ARG A 494 1.91 -4.94 -19.22
C ARG A 494 1.22 -4.17 -18.10
N VAL A 495 0.80 -4.90 -17.07
CA VAL A 495 0.36 -4.32 -15.79
C VAL A 495 1.43 -4.65 -14.75
N CYS A 496 1.98 -3.61 -14.10
CA CYS A 496 3.16 -3.74 -13.25
C CYS A 496 2.97 -3.03 -11.90
N ASP A 497 1.87 -3.30 -11.20
CA ASP A 497 1.57 -2.72 -9.89
C ASP A 497 0.85 -3.71 -8.97
N ALA A 498 0.35 -3.28 -7.82
CA ALA A 498 -0.31 -4.12 -6.84
C ALA A 498 -1.59 -4.83 -7.37
N SER A 499 -2.16 -4.37 -8.49
CA SER A 499 -3.33 -5.02 -9.09
C SER A 499 -3.05 -6.44 -9.58
N ILE A 500 -1.78 -6.77 -9.83
CA ILE A 500 -1.42 -8.11 -10.37
C ILE A 500 -1.41 -9.21 -9.31
N MET A 501 -1.40 -8.88 -8.03
CA MET A 501 -1.34 -9.87 -6.95
C MET A 501 -2.55 -10.82 -7.03
N PRO A 502 -2.38 -12.13 -7.20
CA PRO A 502 -3.52 -13.05 -7.30
C PRO A 502 -4.25 -13.20 -5.97
N SER A 503 -3.51 -13.18 -4.88
CA SER A 503 -4.02 -13.08 -3.52
C SER A 503 -3.22 -12.09 -2.69
N MET A 504 -3.82 -11.61 -1.60
CA MET A 504 -3.21 -10.66 -0.70
C MET A 504 -2.06 -11.30 0.10
N ILE A 505 -0.99 -10.56 0.27
CA ILE A 505 0.11 -10.90 1.17
C ILE A 505 -0.23 -10.52 2.60
N GLY A 506 0.32 -11.25 3.57
CA GLY A 506 0.13 -10.99 5.01
C GLY A 506 0.97 -9.81 5.52
N SER A 507 0.85 -8.62 4.91
CA SER A 507 1.73 -7.49 5.18
C SER A 507 1.22 -6.19 4.55
N ASN A 508 1.87 -5.05 4.87
CA ASN A 508 1.72 -3.81 4.12
C ASN A 508 2.20 -3.99 2.67
N THR A 509 1.54 -3.36 1.71
CA THR A 509 1.69 -3.67 0.27
C THR A 509 2.75 -2.86 -0.46
N ASN A 510 3.39 -1.85 0.18
CA ASN A 510 4.33 -0.97 -0.53
C ASN A 510 5.63 -1.68 -0.93
N ALA A 511 6.29 -2.40 -0.02
CA ALA A 511 7.52 -3.13 -0.34
C ALA A 511 7.30 -4.22 -1.41
N PRO A 512 6.23 -5.04 -1.34
CA PRO A 512 5.86 -5.96 -2.41
C PRO A 512 5.59 -5.27 -3.76
N THR A 513 4.96 -4.09 -3.77
CA THR A 513 4.74 -3.34 -5.01
C THR A 513 6.04 -2.83 -5.63
N ILE A 514 7.00 -2.42 -4.80
CA ILE A 514 8.36 -2.07 -5.26
C ILE A 514 9.04 -3.31 -5.84
N MET A 515 8.95 -4.46 -5.18
CA MET A 515 9.46 -5.74 -5.68
C MET A 515 8.83 -6.12 -7.03
N ILE A 516 7.52 -5.92 -7.21
CA ILE A 516 6.85 -6.12 -8.50
C ILE A 516 7.47 -5.22 -9.57
N GLY A 517 7.76 -3.96 -9.26
CA GLY A 517 8.46 -3.06 -10.18
C GLY A 517 9.87 -3.53 -10.55
N GLU A 518 10.63 -4.06 -9.59
CA GLU A 518 11.95 -4.66 -9.81
C GLU A 518 11.85 -5.91 -10.71
N MET A 519 10.89 -6.79 -10.43
CA MET A 519 10.63 -7.99 -11.24
C MET A 519 10.21 -7.62 -12.67
N ALA A 520 9.31 -6.65 -12.81
CA ALA A 520 8.86 -6.18 -14.12
C ALA A 520 10.03 -5.64 -14.95
N ALA A 521 10.96 -4.90 -14.34
CA ALA A 521 12.15 -4.42 -15.02
C ALA A 521 13.04 -5.58 -15.52
N ASP A 522 13.23 -6.61 -14.71
CA ASP A 522 14.01 -7.79 -15.11
C ASP A 522 13.32 -8.58 -16.23
N LEU A 523 12.00 -8.76 -16.15
CA LEU A 523 11.21 -9.42 -17.20
C LEU A 523 11.28 -8.68 -18.54
N ILE A 524 11.17 -7.35 -18.52
CA ILE A 524 11.24 -6.49 -19.71
C ILE A 524 12.63 -6.55 -20.35
N ARG A 525 13.68 -6.62 -19.54
CA ARG A 525 15.08 -6.71 -19.99
C ARG A 525 15.51 -8.11 -20.43
N GLY A 526 14.70 -9.12 -20.21
CA GLY A 526 15.07 -10.53 -20.44
C GLY A 526 16.10 -11.07 -19.44
N ASN A 527 16.25 -10.43 -18.28
CA ASN A 527 17.26 -10.75 -17.26
C ASN A 527 16.74 -11.71 -16.17
N ARG A 528 15.74 -12.54 -16.47
CA ARG A 528 15.20 -13.48 -15.48
C ARG A 528 16.31 -14.42 -15.01
N ARG A 529 16.81 -14.26 -13.79
CA ARG A 529 17.70 -15.26 -13.18
C ARG A 529 16.86 -16.49 -12.87
N GLN A 530 17.23 -17.63 -13.47
CA GLN A 530 16.75 -18.90 -12.96
C GLN A 530 17.24 -19.02 -11.52
N ALA A 531 16.34 -19.38 -10.58
CA ALA A 531 16.74 -19.71 -9.22
C ALA A 531 17.84 -20.78 -9.34
N ALA A 532 18.97 -20.55 -8.69
CA ALA A 532 19.97 -21.57 -8.54
C ALA A 532 19.32 -22.75 -7.80
N ALA A 533 19.29 -23.91 -8.47
CA ALA A 533 18.71 -25.15 -7.99
C ALA A 533 19.35 -25.62 -6.68
#